data_22b0c385f57b452e5eb5efe1c065047b
#
_entry.id   22b0c385f57b452e5eb5efe1c065047b
#
_cell.length_a   1.000
_cell.length_b   1.000
_cell.length_c   1.000
_cell.angle_alpha   90.00
_cell.angle_beta   90.00
_cell.angle_gamma   90.00
#
_symmetry.space_group_name_H-M   'P 1'
#
loop_
_entity.id
_entity.type
_entity.pdbx_description
1 polymer ?
#
loop_
_entity_poly.entity_id
_entity_poly.type
_entity_poly.pdbx_seq_one_letter_code
_entity_poly.pdbx_strand_id
1 'polypeptide(L)'
;AVLNQLDNGTTFFATNEKAIELAEEIVKAVPCAEKVRFFSTGSEATLYAMRTARAYTRKDKILKFEGGFHGMNDYALMSMAPKSLLDFPQAERDSAGIPKSIENEMLIAPFNDIETTSKIIESNKDVIGGVIVEPFQRLIPPKPGFLQGLREITEYHGIPLIFDEIVTGFRFAYGGAQEYYDVTPDICTLGKAVAGGFPLTAIAGKEEFMNHYDANKVSSDAFLTQIGTLSGNPIAAAAGLATLELLREPNTYESWFAKGSNLMNALQRLADDAEIPAKVVGEPVLFDIFFTESEVYDYRTSQKSDSSVLNKFNELLLRE
;
A
#
# COMPACT_ATOMS: atom_id res chain seq x y z
N ALA A 1 18.74 13.81 -14.73
CA ALA A 1 19.02 12.49 -14.16
C ALA A 1 18.87 11.39 -15.24
N VAL A 2 17.67 11.17 -15.79
CA VAL A 2 17.38 10.09 -16.75
C VAL A 2 18.24 10.15 -18.00
N LEU A 3 18.36 11.29 -18.67
CA LEU A 3 19.19 11.46 -19.88
C LEU A 3 20.66 11.07 -19.62
N ASN A 4 21.23 11.52 -18.50
CA ASN A 4 22.61 11.16 -18.13
C ASN A 4 22.76 9.64 -17.87
N GLN A 5 21.71 8.98 -17.33
CA GLN A 5 21.76 7.54 -17.09
C GLN A 5 21.66 6.73 -18.39
N LEU A 6 20.96 7.25 -19.43
CA LEU A 6 20.89 6.58 -20.73
C LEU A 6 22.29 6.40 -21.35
N ASP A 7 23.17 7.37 -21.20
CA ASP A 7 24.56 7.29 -21.68
C ASP A 7 25.39 6.23 -20.92
N ASN A 8 24.99 5.87 -19.71
CA ASN A 8 25.65 4.87 -18.85
C ASN A 8 25.01 3.48 -18.90
N GLY A 9 23.98 3.30 -19.74
CA GLY A 9 23.29 2.02 -19.92
C GLY A 9 21.98 1.92 -19.14
N THR A 10 21.11 1.00 -19.59
CA THR A 10 19.72 0.88 -19.17
C THR A 10 19.40 -0.40 -18.39
N THR A 11 20.18 -1.46 -18.61
CA THR A 11 19.91 -2.80 -18.05
C THR A 11 21.20 -3.54 -17.78
N PHE A 12 21.33 -4.12 -16.59
CA PHE A 12 22.49 -4.88 -16.18
C PHE A 12 22.06 -6.19 -15.50
N PHE A 13 22.86 -7.24 -15.68
CA PHE A 13 22.71 -8.51 -14.94
C PHE A 13 23.46 -8.50 -13.59
N ALA A 14 23.88 -7.34 -13.14
CA ALA A 14 24.53 -7.13 -11.86
C ALA A 14 23.89 -5.93 -11.15
N THR A 15 24.08 -5.85 -9.85
CA THR A 15 23.67 -4.68 -9.07
C THR A 15 24.37 -3.43 -9.62
N ASN A 16 23.62 -2.37 -9.84
CA ASN A 16 24.12 -1.10 -10.36
C ASN A 16 24.15 -0.04 -9.26
N GLU A 17 25.01 0.97 -9.45
CA GLU A 17 25.23 2.05 -8.47
C GLU A 17 23.94 2.80 -8.12
N LYS A 18 23.11 3.14 -9.11
CA LYS A 18 21.87 3.90 -8.88
C LYS A 18 20.84 3.13 -8.05
N ALA A 19 20.77 1.82 -8.21
CA ALA A 19 19.91 0.98 -7.37
C ALA A 19 20.43 0.92 -5.93
N ILE A 20 21.75 0.90 -5.71
CA ILE A 20 22.36 0.94 -4.37
C ILE A 20 22.04 2.28 -3.71
N GLU A 21 22.31 3.41 -4.37
CA GLU A 21 22.03 4.75 -3.87
C GLU A 21 20.54 4.91 -3.49
N LEU A 22 19.62 4.42 -4.35
CA LEU A 22 18.19 4.47 -4.07
C LEU A 22 17.80 3.60 -2.87
N ALA A 23 18.39 2.40 -2.73
CA ALA A 23 18.16 1.54 -1.57
C ALA A 23 18.65 2.20 -0.26
N GLU A 24 19.82 2.81 -0.29
CA GLU A 24 20.36 3.57 0.86
C GLU A 24 19.45 4.75 1.24
N GLU A 25 18.90 5.45 0.25
CA GLU A 25 17.98 6.56 0.50
C GLU A 25 16.67 6.06 1.11
N ILE A 26 16.10 4.95 0.62
CA ILE A 26 14.91 4.32 1.20
C ILE A 26 15.18 3.91 2.67
N VAL A 27 16.31 3.27 2.95
CA VAL A 27 16.68 2.86 4.32
C VAL A 27 16.80 4.06 5.26
N LYS A 28 17.30 5.21 4.78
CA LYS A 28 17.39 6.43 5.58
C LYS A 28 16.03 7.07 5.86
N ALA A 29 15.09 6.96 4.91
CA ALA A 29 13.83 7.67 4.93
C ALA A 29 12.71 6.90 5.64
N VAL A 30 12.60 5.60 5.40
CA VAL A 30 11.43 4.78 5.74
C VAL A 30 11.65 4.06 7.07
N PRO A 31 10.83 4.32 8.11
CA PRO A 31 11.07 3.82 9.47
C PRO A 31 11.31 2.32 9.64
N CYS A 32 10.57 1.46 8.91
CA CYS A 32 10.75 0.01 9.01
C CYS A 32 11.89 -0.54 8.16
N ALA A 33 12.52 0.29 7.29
CA ALA A 33 13.43 -0.18 6.27
C ALA A 33 14.85 -0.38 6.80
N GLU A 34 15.24 -1.60 7.08
CA GLU A 34 16.65 -2.00 7.31
C GLU A 34 17.29 -2.56 6.05
N LYS A 35 16.47 -3.18 5.18
CA LYS A 35 16.87 -3.73 3.88
C LYS A 35 15.81 -3.49 2.83
N VAL A 36 16.24 -3.46 1.57
CA VAL A 36 15.41 -3.20 0.39
C VAL A 36 15.60 -4.27 -0.67
N ARG A 37 14.51 -4.64 -1.35
CA ARG A 37 14.52 -5.48 -2.55
C ARG A 37 13.65 -4.86 -3.62
N PHE A 38 14.18 -4.70 -4.85
CA PHE A 38 13.48 -4.08 -5.94
C PHE A 38 12.67 -5.05 -6.80
N PHE A 39 11.59 -4.54 -7.40
CA PHE A 39 10.71 -5.21 -8.35
C PHE A 39 10.32 -4.21 -9.45
N SER A 40 9.57 -4.67 -10.46
CA SER A 40 9.13 -3.80 -11.55
C SER A 40 7.71 -3.29 -11.37
N THR A 41 6.85 -4.01 -10.64
CA THR A 41 5.43 -3.68 -10.47
C THR A 41 4.97 -3.79 -9.02
N GLY A 42 3.93 -3.02 -8.65
CA GLY A 42 3.30 -3.12 -7.33
C GLY A 42 2.71 -4.51 -7.06
N SER A 43 2.18 -5.17 -8.08
CA SER A 43 1.65 -6.54 -7.95
C SER A 43 2.72 -7.56 -7.57
N GLU A 44 3.94 -7.41 -8.10
CA GLU A 44 5.08 -8.22 -7.68
C GLU A 44 5.49 -7.90 -6.24
N ALA A 45 5.64 -6.62 -5.91
CA ALA A 45 6.05 -6.20 -4.57
C ALA A 45 5.09 -6.72 -3.49
N THR A 46 3.78 -6.56 -3.66
CA THR A 46 2.78 -7.02 -2.69
C THR A 46 2.72 -8.55 -2.61
N LEU A 47 2.81 -9.27 -3.75
CA LEU A 47 2.89 -10.73 -3.76
C LEU A 47 4.09 -11.21 -2.97
N TYR A 48 5.26 -10.61 -3.19
CA TYR A 48 6.48 -10.99 -2.49
C TYR A 48 6.48 -10.55 -1.02
N ALA A 49 5.84 -9.43 -0.65
CA ALA A 49 5.66 -9.06 0.76
C ALA A 49 4.83 -10.11 1.52
N MET A 50 3.70 -10.54 0.95
CA MET A 50 2.90 -11.64 1.52
C MET A 50 3.67 -12.96 1.58
N ARG A 51 4.46 -13.27 0.53
CA ARG A 51 5.31 -14.46 0.48
C ARG A 51 6.43 -14.41 1.52
N THR A 52 7.00 -13.22 1.78
CA THR A 52 8.02 -13.02 2.82
C THR A 52 7.43 -13.29 4.21
N ALA A 53 6.24 -12.78 4.49
CA ALA A 53 5.56 -13.03 5.75
C ALA A 53 5.25 -14.54 5.96
N ARG A 54 4.78 -15.23 4.91
CA ARG A 54 4.58 -16.70 4.92
C ARG A 54 5.87 -17.48 5.15
N ALA A 55 6.96 -17.10 4.49
CA ALA A 55 8.26 -17.77 4.63
C ALA A 55 8.80 -17.63 6.06
N TYR A 56 8.65 -16.46 6.65
CA TYR A 56 9.07 -16.18 8.02
C TYR A 56 8.26 -16.96 9.05
N THR A 57 6.93 -16.92 8.94
CA THR A 57 6.04 -17.55 9.94
C THR A 57 5.80 -19.03 9.70
N ARG A 58 6.05 -19.54 8.48
CA ARG A 58 5.68 -20.89 8.00
C ARG A 58 4.17 -21.16 8.11
N LYS A 59 3.36 -20.12 7.93
CA LYS A 59 1.90 -20.16 7.95
C LYS A 59 1.36 -19.62 6.63
N ASP A 60 0.23 -20.16 6.15
CA ASP A 60 -0.21 -19.94 4.77
C ASP A 60 -1.19 -18.79 4.59
N LYS A 61 -2.06 -18.52 5.59
CA LYS A 61 -3.13 -17.55 5.43
C LYS A 61 -2.64 -16.11 5.55
N ILE A 62 -3.20 -15.23 4.69
CA ILE A 62 -3.00 -13.79 4.80
C ILE A 62 -4.34 -13.14 5.16
N LEU A 63 -4.31 -12.24 6.14
CA LEU A 63 -5.42 -11.36 6.42
C LEU A 63 -5.23 -10.06 5.64
N LYS A 64 -6.27 -9.63 4.92
CA LYS A 64 -6.36 -8.32 4.28
C LYS A 64 -7.70 -7.65 4.58
N PHE A 65 -7.86 -6.40 4.20
CA PHE A 65 -9.08 -5.63 4.45
C PHE A 65 -9.98 -5.57 3.20
N GLU A 66 -11.31 -5.68 3.42
CA GLU A 66 -12.29 -5.59 2.35
C GLU A 66 -12.15 -4.25 1.60
N GLY A 67 -12.14 -4.30 0.28
CA GLY A 67 -11.93 -3.11 -0.56
C GLY A 67 -10.46 -2.74 -0.78
N GLY A 68 -9.50 -3.31 -0.03
CA GLY A 68 -8.09 -3.01 -0.15
C GLY A 68 -7.49 -3.50 -1.48
N PHE A 69 -6.71 -2.63 -2.13
CA PHE A 69 -6.06 -2.92 -3.42
C PHE A 69 -4.57 -3.21 -3.24
N HIS A 70 -4.18 -4.45 -3.50
CA HIS A 70 -2.79 -4.90 -3.37
C HIS A 70 -2.23 -5.47 -4.69
N GLY A 71 -2.66 -4.89 -5.82
CA GLY A 71 -2.24 -5.34 -7.16
C GLY A 71 -3.12 -6.45 -7.73
N MET A 72 -2.60 -7.13 -8.76
CA MET A 72 -3.38 -8.00 -9.66
C MET A 72 -3.02 -9.49 -9.52
N ASN A 73 -2.35 -9.89 -8.43
CA ASN A 73 -2.14 -11.30 -8.14
C ASN A 73 -3.39 -11.93 -7.49
N ASP A 74 -3.51 -13.25 -7.54
CA ASP A 74 -4.71 -13.98 -7.12
C ASP A 74 -5.11 -13.73 -5.66
N TYR A 75 -4.15 -13.59 -4.76
CA TYR A 75 -4.41 -13.27 -3.35
C TYR A 75 -4.90 -11.83 -3.16
N ALA A 76 -4.32 -10.88 -3.90
CA ALA A 76 -4.69 -9.47 -3.85
C ALA A 76 -6.11 -9.22 -4.37
N LEU A 77 -6.55 -10.01 -5.37
CA LEU A 77 -7.87 -9.92 -5.99
C LEU A 77 -8.99 -10.59 -5.17
N MET A 78 -8.71 -11.01 -3.95
CA MET A 78 -9.74 -11.48 -3.03
C MET A 78 -10.38 -10.32 -2.30
N SER A 79 -11.69 -10.14 -2.45
CA SER A 79 -12.48 -9.05 -1.82
C SER A 79 -11.88 -7.65 -1.98
N MET A 80 -11.31 -7.35 -3.17
CA MET A 80 -10.80 -6.02 -3.54
C MET A 80 -11.96 -5.08 -3.91
N ALA A 81 -12.96 -5.59 -4.63
CA ALA A 81 -14.19 -4.90 -5.03
C ALA A 81 -15.33 -5.93 -5.09
N PRO A 82 -15.67 -6.59 -3.96
CA PRO A 82 -16.58 -7.72 -3.97
C PRO A 82 -17.97 -7.33 -4.43
N LYS A 83 -18.55 -8.16 -5.32
CA LYS A 83 -19.92 -7.99 -5.80
C LYS A 83 -20.93 -8.44 -4.77
N SER A 84 -20.56 -9.43 -3.95
CA SER A 84 -21.36 -9.94 -2.85
C SER A 84 -20.65 -9.64 -1.52
N LEU A 85 -21.33 -8.97 -0.63
CA LEU A 85 -20.81 -8.67 0.72
C LEU A 85 -21.00 -9.92 1.59
N LEU A 86 -19.94 -10.70 1.72
CA LEU A 86 -19.92 -11.89 2.57
C LEU A 86 -19.75 -11.54 4.05
N ASP A 87 -20.02 -12.52 4.91
CA ASP A 87 -19.69 -12.41 6.33
C ASP A 87 -18.18 -12.58 6.54
N PHE A 88 -17.59 -11.73 7.39
CA PHE A 88 -16.18 -11.84 7.73
C PHE A 88 -15.91 -13.15 8.52
N PRO A 89 -14.81 -13.84 8.28
CA PRO A 89 -13.66 -13.46 7.44
C PRO A 89 -13.67 -14.07 6.02
N GLN A 90 -14.80 -14.33 5.42
CA GLN A 90 -14.90 -15.00 4.11
C GLN A 90 -14.40 -14.10 2.98
N ALA A 91 -13.72 -14.70 2.01
CA ALA A 91 -13.16 -14.03 0.85
C ALA A 91 -13.95 -14.33 -0.42
N GLU A 92 -14.21 -13.32 -1.24
CA GLU A 92 -14.81 -13.44 -2.57
C GLU A 92 -13.77 -13.21 -3.68
N ARG A 93 -13.84 -13.97 -4.76
CA ARG A 93 -12.98 -13.78 -5.94
C ARG A 93 -13.53 -12.65 -6.81
N ASP A 94 -12.75 -11.59 -7.02
CA ASP A 94 -13.17 -10.45 -7.84
C ASP A 94 -12.84 -10.62 -9.33
N SER A 95 -12.18 -11.70 -9.72
CA SER A 95 -11.82 -11.96 -11.11
C SER A 95 -12.05 -13.41 -11.51
N ALA A 96 -12.43 -13.60 -12.77
CA ALA A 96 -12.38 -14.92 -13.40
C ALA A 96 -10.92 -15.43 -13.48
N GLY A 97 -10.75 -16.75 -13.45
CA GLY A 97 -9.44 -17.38 -13.55
C GLY A 97 -8.74 -17.62 -12.23
N ILE A 98 -9.15 -17.02 -11.12
CA ILE A 98 -8.59 -17.28 -9.80
C ILE A 98 -9.00 -18.69 -9.34
N PRO A 99 -8.06 -19.57 -8.95
CA PRO A 99 -8.39 -20.90 -8.43
C PRO A 99 -9.22 -20.80 -7.15
N LYS A 100 -10.24 -21.69 -7.02
CA LYS A 100 -11.12 -21.70 -5.84
C LYS A 100 -10.34 -21.93 -4.54
N SER A 101 -9.22 -22.66 -4.58
CA SER A 101 -8.37 -22.92 -3.41
C SER A 101 -7.84 -21.66 -2.74
N ILE A 102 -7.66 -20.56 -3.50
CA ILE A 102 -7.15 -19.28 -2.98
C ILE A 102 -8.12 -18.65 -1.95
N GLU A 103 -9.43 -18.90 -2.07
CA GLU A 103 -10.44 -18.41 -1.10
C GLU A 103 -10.09 -18.87 0.32
N ASN A 104 -9.56 -20.08 0.49
CA ASN A 104 -9.21 -20.63 1.80
C ASN A 104 -7.91 -20.08 2.37
N GLU A 105 -7.09 -19.45 1.54
CA GLU A 105 -5.79 -18.87 1.93
C GLU A 105 -5.89 -17.40 2.34
N MET A 106 -7.08 -16.79 2.20
CA MET A 106 -7.30 -15.40 2.53
C MET A 106 -8.35 -15.25 3.62
N LEU A 107 -8.07 -14.35 4.56
CA LEU A 107 -9.02 -13.89 5.56
C LEU A 107 -9.30 -12.41 5.31
N ILE A 108 -10.57 -12.04 5.36
CA ILE A 108 -11.00 -10.66 5.10
C ILE A 108 -11.48 -10.04 6.40
N ALA A 109 -11.05 -8.80 6.67
CA ALA A 109 -11.49 -8.01 7.80
C ALA A 109 -12.09 -6.67 7.36
N PRO A 110 -12.94 -6.04 8.16
CA PRO A 110 -13.42 -4.69 7.89
C PRO A 110 -12.35 -3.65 8.21
N PHE A 111 -12.09 -2.72 7.28
CA PHE A 111 -11.23 -1.58 7.54
C PHE A 111 -11.89 -0.66 8.58
N ASN A 112 -11.09 -0.04 9.46
CA ASN A 112 -11.59 0.86 10.52
C ASN A 112 -12.47 0.22 11.61
N ASP A 113 -12.47 -1.11 11.71
CA ASP A 113 -13.09 -1.86 12.81
C ASP A 113 -12.06 -2.78 13.48
N ILE A 114 -11.34 -2.23 14.44
CA ILE A 114 -10.28 -2.97 15.16
C ILE A 114 -10.84 -4.07 16.05
N GLU A 115 -12.06 -3.94 16.57
CA GLU A 115 -12.67 -4.94 17.42
C GLU A 115 -12.97 -6.23 16.64
N THR A 116 -13.63 -6.12 15.48
CA THR A 116 -13.89 -7.26 14.59
C THR A 116 -12.58 -7.84 14.06
N THR A 117 -11.62 -7.00 13.66
CA THR A 117 -10.32 -7.45 13.18
C THR A 117 -9.56 -8.23 14.24
N SER A 118 -9.54 -7.77 15.49
CA SER A 118 -8.89 -8.48 16.59
C SER A 118 -9.52 -9.86 16.87
N LYS A 119 -10.85 -9.96 16.81
CA LYS A 119 -11.55 -11.25 16.95
C LYS A 119 -11.18 -12.24 15.85
N ILE A 120 -11.03 -11.75 14.60
CA ILE A 120 -10.61 -12.58 13.47
C ILE A 120 -9.17 -13.06 13.67
N ILE A 121 -8.26 -12.16 14.07
CA ILE A 121 -6.86 -12.50 14.34
C ILE A 121 -6.78 -13.54 15.47
N GLU A 122 -7.41 -13.30 16.61
CA GLU A 122 -7.42 -14.23 17.74
C GLU A 122 -7.90 -15.63 17.35
N SER A 123 -8.98 -15.70 16.58
CA SER A 123 -9.57 -16.97 16.16
C SER A 123 -8.73 -17.73 15.13
N ASN A 124 -7.78 -17.07 14.47
CA ASN A 124 -6.99 -17.62 13.38
C ASN A 124 -5.47 -17.47 13.56
N LYS A 125 -5.00 -17.05 14.72
CA LYS A 125 -3.57 -16.72 14.99
C LYS A 125 -2.59 -17.84 14.66
N ASP A 126 -3.03 -19.09 14.76
CA ASP A 126 -2.16 -20.25 14.50
C ASP A 126 -1.93 -20.51 13.01
N VAL A 127 -2.74 -19.91 12.13
CA VAL A 127 -2.67 -20.11 10.66
C VAL A 127 -2.39 -18.83 9.89
N ILE A 128 -2.47 -17.64 10.51
CA ILE A 128 -2.15 -16.35 9.86
C ILE A 128 -0.64 -16.22 9.73
N GLY A 129 -0.17 -16.12 8.48
CA GLY A 129 1.22 -15.87 8.11
C GLY A 129 1.59 -14.39 8.02
N GLY A 130 0.58 -13.51 7.87
CA GLY A 130 0.79 -12.07 7.84
C GLY A 130 -0.51 -11.30 7.68
N VAL A 131 -0.47 -10.02 8.03
CA VAL A 131 -1.56 -9.06 7.82
C VAL A 131 -1.07 -7.99 6.86
N ILE A 132 -1.82 -7.74 5.77
CA ILE A 132 -1.52 -6.68 4.81
C ILE A 132 -2.63 -5.62 4.83
N VAL A 133 -2.24 -4.34 4.90
CA VAL A 133 -3.15 -3.21 4.93
C VAL A 133 -2.58 -2.04 4.11
N GLU A 134 -3.45 -1.36 3.35
CA GLU A 134 -3.15 0.01 2.93
C GLU A 134 -3.36 0.90 4.16
N PRO A 135 -2.34 1.60 4.71
CA PRO A 135 -2.52 2.44 5.91
C PRO A 135 -3.48 3.61 5.67
N PHE A 136 -3.73 3.93 4.41
CA PHE A 136 -4.77 4.83 3.90
C PHE A 136 -5.48 4.08 2.77
N GLN A 137 -6.63 3.47 3.08
CA GLN A 137 -7.26 2.52 2.18
C GLN A 137 -8.14 3.22 1.14
N ARG A 138 -7.71 3.23 -0.13
CA ARG A 138 -8.54 3.68 -1.26
C ARG A 138 -9.14 5.08 -1.06
N LEU A 139 -8.53 6.04 -0.55
CA LEU A 139 -9.02 7.40 -0.25
C LEU A 139 -9.81 7.51 1.09
N ILE A 140 -9.83 6.45 1.88
CA ILE A 140 -10.45 6.45 3.20
C ILE A 140 -9.34 6.46 4.26
N PRO A 141 -9.27 7.49 5.11
CA PRO A 141 -8.29 7.56 6.19
C PRO A 141 -8.58 6.51 7.29
N PRO A 142 -7.55 6.05 7.99
CA PRO A 142 -7.74 5.22 9.17
C PRO A 142 -8.40 6.04 10.29
N LYS A 143 -9.36 5.44 10.97
CA LYS A 143 -9.90 6.03 12.21
C LYS A 143 -8.80 6.11 13.27
N PRO A 144 -8.84 7.12 14.17
CA PRO A 144 -7.92 7.20 15.30
C PRO A 144 -7.85 5.88 16.07
N GLY A 145 -6.63 5.37 16.28
CA GLY A 145 -6.38 4.12 17.02
C GLY A 145 -6.48 2.83 16.19
N PHE A 146 -6.96 2.87 14.93
CA PHE A 146 -7.10 1.66 14.11
C PHE A 146 -5.73 1.03 13.77
N LEU A 147 -4.82 1.81 13.22
CA LEU A 147 -3.48 1.30 12.84
C LEU A 147 -2.64 0.92 14.07
N GLN A 148 -2.74 1.71 15.15
CA GLN A 148 -2.09 1.43 16.43
C GLN A 148 -2.58 0.09 17.00
N GLY A 149 -3.89 -0.10 17.10
CA GLY A 149 -4.47 -1.36 17.57
C GLY A 149 -4.11 -2.55 16.67
N LEU A 150 -4.03 -2.33 15.35
CA LEU A 150 -3.59 -3.36 14.42
C LEU A 150 -2.12 -3.74 14.66
N ARG A 151 -1.23 -2.74 14.90
CA ARG A 151 0.16 -3.00 15.27
C ARG A 151 0.27 -3.77 16.59
N GLU A 152 -0.44 -3.35 17.62
CA GLU A 152 -0.44 -3.98 18.94
C GLU A 152 -0.87 -5.45 18.87
N ILE A 153 -1.99 -5.77 18.21
CA ILE A 153 -2.49 -7.14 18.14
C ILE A 153 -1.58 -8.04 17.28
N THR A 154 -1.01 -7.51 16.18
CA THR A 154 -0.10 -8.29 15.33
C THR A 154 1.22 -8.56 16.04
N GLU A 155 1.78 -7.59 16.75
CA GLU A 155 2.99 -7.73 17.55
C GLU A 155 2.80 -8.72 18.70
N TYR A 156 1.69 -8.62 19.42
CA TYR A 156 1.35 -9.54 20.53
C TYR A 156 1.33 -11.01 20.08
N HIS A 157 0.86 -11.29 18.85
CA HIS A 157 0.80 -12.66 18.31
C HIS A 157 2.01 -13.05 17.45
N GLY A 158 2.99 -12.18 17.29
CA GLY A 158 4.15 -12.42 16.40
C GLY A 158 3.76 -12.59 14.93
N ILE A 159 2.72 -11.89 14.47
CA ILE A 159 2.23 -11.90 13.10
C ILE A 159 2.83 -10.70 12.36
N PRO A 160 3.56 -10.88 11.25
CA PRO A 160 4.09 -9.78 10.48
C PRO A 160 3.01 -8.81 9.98
N LEU A 161 3.18 -7.52 10.25
CA LEU A 161 2.36 -6.45 9.71
C LEU A 161 3.02 -5.88 8.46
N ILE A 162 2.27 -5.87 7.35
CA ILE A 162 2.71 -5.35 6.05
C ILE A 162 1.91 -4.09 5.76
N PHE A 163 2.58 -2.94 5.61
CA PHE A 163 1.96 -1.75 5.04
C PHE A 163 2.15 -1.73 3.54
N ASP A 164 1.04 -1.73 2.81
CA ASP A 164 1.08 -1.44 1.37
C ASP A 164 1.13 0.08 1.18
N GLU A 165 2.35 0.57 1.03
CA GLU A 165 2.64 1.99 0.80
C GLU A 165 2.97 2.30 -0.67
N ILE A 166 2.45 1.52 -1.59
CA ILE A 166 2.58 1.82 -3.03
C ILE A 166 2.02 3.21 -3.38
N VAL A 167 1.00 3.67 -2.64
CA VAL A 167 0.38 5.00 -2.83
C VAL A 167 0.95 6.02 -1.84
N THR A 168 1.07 5.65 -0.58
CA THR A 168 1.35 6.56 0.53
C THR A 168 2.83 6.81 0.75
N GLY A 169 3.71 5.88 0.36
CA GLY A 169 5.15 6.03 0.48
C GLY A 169 5.67 7.27 -0.24
N PHE A 170 6.45 8.09 0.46
CA PHE A 170 6.96 9.38 0.00
C PHE A 170 5.88 10.40 -0.43
N ARG A 171 4.61 10.15 -0.15
CA ARG A 171 3.49 11.04 -0.49
C ARG A 171 2.93 11.76 0.74
N PHE A 172 2.72 11.06 1.84
CA PHE A 172 2.14 11.61 3.08
C PHE A 172 3.19 12.32 3.94
N ALA A 173 4.38 11.76 3.98
CA ALA A 173 5.59 12.31 4.56
C ALA A 173 6.78 11.72 3.81
N TYR A 174 7.99 12.15 4.11
CA TYR A 174 9.20 11.60 3.46
C TYR A 174 9.40 10.13 3.84
N GLY A 175 9.07 9.74 5.08
CA GLY A 175 9.02 8.33 5.52
C GLY A 175 7.71 7.61 5.24
N GLY A 176 6.80 8.20 4.46
CA GLY A 176 5.52 7.58 4.09
C GLY A 176 4.43 7.70 5.16
N ALA A 177 3.41 6.82 5.05
CA ALA A 177 2.31 6.77 6.01
C ALA A 177 2.74 6.28 7.39
N GLN A 178 3.80 5.47 7.49
CA GLN A 178 4.32 5.03 8.77
C GLN A 178 4.88 6.21 9.59
N GLU A 179 5.50 7.20 8.98
CA GLU A 179 5.88 8.46 9.63
C GLU A 179 4.64 9.31 9.95
N TYR A 180 3.74 9.46 8.98
CA TYR A 180 2.57 10.33 9.10
C TYR A 180 1.59 9.89 10.18
N TYR A 181 1.32 8.58 10.31
CA TYR A 181 0.41 8.00 11.31
C TYR A 181 1.11 7.50 12.58
N ASP A 182 2.44 7.63 12.64
CA ASP A 182 3.28 7.16 13.77
C ASP A 182 3.05 5.68 14.11
N VAL A 183 3.04 4.83 13.07
CA VAL A 183 2.92 3.37 13.20
C VAL A 183 3.89 2.68 12.25
N THR A 184 4.85 1.95 12.81
CA THR A 184 5.88 1.26 12.04
C THR A 184 5.50 -0.22 11.83
N PRO A 185 5.33 -0.68 10.58
CA PRO A 185 5.09 -2.08 10.24
C PRO A 185 6.40 -2.89 10.31
N ASP A 186 6.32 -4.19 10.02
CA ASP A 186 7.50 -5.05 9.88
C ASP A 186 8.06 -5.03 8.46
N ILE A 187 7.16 -4.91 7.47
CA ILE A 187 7.47 -4.87 6.04
C ILE A 187 6.59 -3.79 5.41
N CYS A 188 7.13 -3.06 4.43
CA CYS A 188 6.32 -2.20 3.57
C CYS A 188 6.60 -2.45 2.09
N THR A 189 5.62 -2.10 1.23
CA THR A 189 5.80 -2.05 -0.22
C THR A 189 5.81 -0.59 -0.67
N LEU A 190 6.71 -0.25 -1.59
CA LEU A 190 6.89 1.11 -2.11
C LEU A 190 6.78 1.12 -3.63
N GLY A 191 6.21 2.17 -4.19
CA GLY A 191 6.05 2.34 -5.63
C GLY A 191 5.73 3.78 -5.99
N LYS A 192 5.17 3.99 -7.18
CA LYS A 192 4.74 5.32 -7.66
C LYS A 192 5.78 6.42 -7.44
N ALA A 193 5.67 7.19 -6.34
CA ALA A 193 6.55 8.31 -6.05
C ALA A 193 8.03 7.92 -6.00
N VAL A 194 8.37 6.78 -5.41
CA VAL A 194 9.77 6.31 -5.27
C VAL A 194 10.48 6.07 -6.60
N ALA A 195 9.73 5.88 -7.68
CA ALA A 195 10.27 5.59 -9.02
C ALA A 195 10.24 6.80 -9.97
N GLY A 196 9.74 7.97 -9.53
CA GLY A 196 9.70 9.17 -10.34
C GLY A 196 8.95 9.02 -11.68
N GLY A 197 7.92 8.16 -11.71
CA GLY A 197 7.12 7.87 -12.91
C GLY A 197 7.62 6.70 -13.77
N PHE A 198 8.69 6.03 -13.40
CA PHE A 198 9.25 4.86 -14.10
C PHE A 198 8.84 3.53 -13.43
N PRO A 199 8.91 2.40 -14.16
CA PRO A 199 8.61 1.06 -13.60
C PRO A 199 9.66 0.61 -12.60
N LEU A 200 9.41 0.85 -11.32
CA LEU A 200 10.19 0.36 -10.20
C LEU A 200 9.31 0.36 -8.95
N THR A 201 9.42 -0.69 -8.17
CA THR A 201 8.81 -0.83 -6.85
C THR A 201 9.79 -1.53 -5.92
N ALA A 202 9.52 -1.49 -4.63
CA ALA A 202 10.37 -2.13 -3.65
C ALA A 202 9.54 -2.78 -2.54
N ILE A 203 10.13 -3.80 -1.92
CA ILE A 203 9.82 -4.22 -0.55
C ILE A 203 10.93 -3.68 0.33
N ALA A 204 10.59 -3.09 1.43
CA ALA A 204 11.52 -2.71 2.48
C ALA A 204 11.02 -3.25 3.83
N GLY A 205 11.92 -3.54 4.75
CA GLY A 205 11.52 -4.09 6.05
C GLY A 205 12.70 -4.44 6.94
N LYS A 206 12.39 -4.93 8.12
CA LYS A 206 13.37 -5.35 9.11
C LYS A 206 14.25 -6.49 8.58
N GLU A 207 15.49 -6.52 9.01
CA GLU A 207 16.48 -7.48 8.51
C GLU A 207 16.01 -8.93 8.65
N GLU A 208 15.37 -9.30 9.74
CA GLU A 208 14.91 -10.66 9.99
C GLU A 208 13.96 -11.18 8.90
N PHE A 209 13.07 -10.36 8.36
CA PHE A 209 12.18 -10.72 7.26
C PHE A 209 12.92 -10.70 5.92
N MET A 210 13.73 -9.68 5.69
CA MET A 210 14.42 -9.49 4.42
C MET A 210 15.58 -10.46 4.21
N ASN A 211 16.08 -11.11 5.27
CA ASN A 211 17.10 -12.18 5.17
C ASN A 211 16.62 -13.41 4.40
N HIS A 212 15.30 -13.60 4.23
CA HIS A 212 14.76 -14.66 3.37
C HIS A 212 15.14 -14.54 1.88
N TYR A 213 15.70 -13.42 1.46
CA TYR A 213 16.25 -13.22 0.11
C TYR A 213 17.76 -13.51 0.02
N ASP A 214 18.41 -13.91 1.11
CA ASP A 214 19.84 -14.26 1.16
C ASP A 214 20.01 -15.73 1.55
N ALA A 215 20.40 -16.55 0.59
CA ALA A 215 20.62 -17.99 0.80
C ALA A 215 21.70 -18.32 1.85
N ASN A 216 22.55 -17.36 2.24
CA ASN A 216 23.54 -17.53 3.29
C ASN A 216 22.99 -17.22 4.70
N LYS A 217 21.80 -16.63 4.78
CA LYS A 217 21.20 -16.19 6.03
C LYS A 217 20.07 -17.11 6.52
N VAL A 218 19.48 -17.89 5.61
CA VAL A 218 18.36 -18.80 5.91
C VAL A 218 18.58 -20.18 5.32
N SER A 219 17.85 -21.17 5.82
CA SER A 219 17.85 -22.52 5.26
C SER A 219 17.20 -22.56 3.87
N SER A 220 17.52 -23.58 3.08
CA SER A 220 17.04 -23.69 1.69
C SER A 220 15.51 -23.74 1.55
N ASP A 221 14.80 -24.25 2.56
CA ASP A 221 13.34 -24.31 2.63
C ASP A 221 12.70 -22.98 3.03
N ALA A 222 13.49 -22.03 3.53
CA ALA A 222 13.07 -20.70 3.89
C ALA A 222 13.51 -19.61 2.89
N PHE A 223 14.35 -19.98 1.91
CA PHE A 223 14.89 -19.04 0.91
C PHE A 223 13.84 -18.66 -0.14
N LEU A 224 13.69 -17.37 -0.35
CA LEU A 224 12.80 -16.81 -1.36
C LEU A 224 13.53 -16.54 -2.67
N THR A 225 13.20 -17.32 -3.69
CA THR A 225 13.67 -17.07 -5.05
C THR A 225 12.95 -15.86 -5.65
N GLN A 226 13.72 -14.82 -6.00
CA GLN A 226 13.21 -13.64 -6.71
C GLN A 226 14.25 -13.18 -7.74
N ILE A 227 13.87 -13.21 -9.00
CA ILE A 227 14.67 -12.74 -10.12
C ILE A 227 13.76 -11.89 -11.02
N GLY A 228 14.25 -10.72 -11.42
CA GLY A 228 13.56 -9.85 -12.36
C GLY A 228 14.56 -9.03 -13.16
N THR A 229 14.55 -9.20 -14.50
CA THR A 229 15.51 -8.55 -15.40
C THR A 229 15.59 -7.04 -15.21
N LEU A 230 14.47 -6.39 -14.92
CA LEU A 230 14.36 -4.94 -14.75
C LEU A 230 14.23 -4.51 -13.28
N SER A 231 14.34 -5.44 -12.34
CA SER A 231 14.28 -5.12 -10.90
C SER A 231 15.47 -4.25 -10.50
N GLY A 232 15.20 -3.02 -10.05
CA GLY A 232 16.24 -2.05 -9.71
C GLY A 232 16.98 -1.50 -10.94
N ASN A 233 16.32 -1.39 -12.10
CA ASN A 233 16.94 -0.83 -13.29
C ASN A 233 17.45 0.60 -13.05
N PRO A 234 18.61 0.98 -13.60
CA PRO A 234 19.26 2.24 -13.27
C PRO A 234 18.52 3.48 -13.77
N ILE A 235 17.69 3.36 -14.81
CA ILE A 235 16.88 4.48 -15.32
C ILE A 235 15.82 4.88 -14.29
N ALA A 236 15.06 3.90 -13.82
CA ALA A 236 14.04 4.14 -12.80
C ALA A 236 14.66 4.56 -11.46
N ALA A 237 15.81 3.98 -11.09
CA ALA A 237 16.52 4.37 -9.88
C ALA A 237 17.03 5.83 -9.95
N ALA A 238 17.60 6.26 -11.10
CA ALA A 238 18.03 7.64 -11.31
C ALA A 238 16.85 8.63 -11.28
N ALA A 239 15.70 8.25 -11.85
CA ALA A 239 14.47 9.06 -11.77
C ALA A 239 13.94 9.15 -10.32
N GLY A 240 13.96 8.03 -9.61
CA GLY A 240 13.58 7.95 -8.20
C GLY A 240 14.46 8.85 -7.32
N LEU A 241 15.77 8.75 -7.41
CA LEU A 241 16.70 9.60 -6.66
C LEU A 241 16.45 11.08 -6.91
N ALA A 242 16.27 11.50 -8.16
CA ALA A 242 15.97 12.89 -8.48
C ALA A 242 14.62 13.35 -7.92
N THR A 243 13.63 12.46 -7.87
CA THR A 243 12.33 12.76 -7.26
C THR A 243 12.45 12.89 -5.74
N LEU A 244 13.16 11.98 -5.09
CA LEU A 244 13.37 12.02 -3.64
C LEU A 244 14.18 13.25 -3.21
N GLU A 245 15.12 13.72 -4.05
CA GLU A 245 15.84 14.95 -3.82
C GLU A 245 14.90 16.17 -3.75
N LEU A 246 13.94 16.28 -4.70
CA LEU A 246 12.92 17.33 -4.69
C LEU A 246 11.96 17.21 -3.50
N LEU A 247 11.59 15.99 -3.11
CA LEU A 247 10.69 15.75 -1.97
C LEU A 247 11.31 16.14 -0.62
N ARG A 248 12.65 16.16 -0.52
CA ARG A 248 13.36 16.63 0.68
C ARG A 248 13.47 18.14 0.81
N GLU A 249 13.11 18.90 -0.24
CA GLU A 249 13.14 20.36 -0.15
C GLU A 249 12.24 20.87 0.98
N PRO A 250 12.68 21.85 1.76
CA PRO A 250 11.91 22.41 2.86
C PRO A 250 10.53 22.90 2.42
N ASN A 251 9.52 22.69 3.25
CA ASN A 251 8.12 23.07 3.05
C ASN A 251 7.41 22.38 1.88
N THR A 252 7.96 21.33 1.28
CA THR A 252 7.31 20.60 0.18
C THR A 252 5.96 20.01 0.66
N TYR A 253 5.98 19.22 1.73
CA TYR A 253 4.77 18.58 2.26
C TYR A 253 3.80 19.59 2.84
N GLU A 254 4.26 20.55 3.63
CA GLU A 254 3.43 21.62 4.21
C GLU A 254 2.68 22.40 3.12
N SER A 255 3.37 22.74 2.02
CA SER A 255 2.75 23.41 0.87
C SER A 255 1.69 22.57 0.19
N TRP A 256 1.92 21.26 0.03
CA TRP A 256 0.95 20.36 -0.57
C TRP A 256 -0.28 20.15 0.32
N PHE A 257 -0.07 19.95 1.62
CA PHE A 257 -1.16 19.81 2.58
C PHE A 257 -2.00 21.09 2.64
N ALA A 258 -1.40 22.27 2.64
CA ALA A 258 -2.13 23.54 2.63
C ALA A 258 -2.97 23.71 1.36
N LYS A 259 -2.41 23.41 0.18
CA LYS A 259 -3.14 23.50 -1.11
C LYS A 259 -4.29 22.48 -1.15
N GLY A 260 -4.03 21.24 -0.74
CA GLY A 260 -5.04 20.19 -0.72
C GLY A 260 -6.17 20.49 0.25
N SER A 261 -5.88 20.95 1.47
CA SER A 261 -6.89 21.37 2.44
C SER A 261 -7.79 22.50 1.91
N ASN A 262 -7.19 23.48 1.23
CA ASN A 262 -7.95 24.55 0.59
C ASN A 262 -8.91 24.02 -0.48
N LEU A 263 -8.46 23.07 -1.31
CA LEU A 263 -9.27 22.46 -2.36
C LEU A 263 -10.39 21.58 -1.77
N MET A 264 -10.08 20.73 -0.79
CA MET A 264 -11.08 19.91 -0.09
C MET A 264 -12.20 20.80 0.52
N ASN A 265 -11.80 21.85 1.23
CA ASN A 265 -12.75 22.80 1.85
C ASN A 265 -13.57 23.55 0.80
N ALA A 266 -13.00 23.89 -0.35
CA ALA A 266 -13.72 24.54 -1.44
C ALA A 266 -14.75 23.60 -2.08
N LEU A 267 -14.37 22.34 -2.35
CA LEU A 267 -15.27 21.32 -2.88
C LEU A 267 -16.43 21.01 -1.94
N GLN A 268 -16.17 20.88 -0.63
CA GLN A 268 -17.22 20.64 0.35
C GLN A 268 -18.20 21.82 0.39
N ARG A 269 -17.70 23.05 0.45
CA ARG A 269 -18.57 24.26 0.41
C ARG A 269 -19.40 24.34 -0.86
N LEU A 270 -18.84 24.03 -2.02
CA LEU A 270 -19.61 24.04 -3.27
C LEU A 270 -20.75 23.00 -3.26
N ALA A 271 -20.52 21.83 -2.69
CA ALA A 271 -21.56 20.83 -2.52
C ALA A 271 -22.65 21.29 -1.53
N ASP A 272 -22.25 21.88 -0.40
CA ASP A 272 -23.16 22.41 0.63
C ASP A 272 -24.00 23.57 0.07
N ASP A 273 -23.40 24.53 -0.64
CA ASP A 273 -24.08 25.69 -1.25
C ASP A 273 -25.05 25.25 -2.38
N ALA A 274 -24.75 24.14 -3.05
CA ALA A 274 -25.62 23.57 -4.08
C ALA A 274 -26.68 22.60 -3.50
N GLU A 275 -26.71 22.41 -2.19
CA GLU A 275 -27.60 21.44 -1.51
C GLU A 275 -27.47 20.01 -2.05
N ILE A 276 -26.24 19.64 -2.53
CA ILE A 276 -25.93 18.30 -3.01
C ILE A 276 -25.34 17.48 -1.85
N PRO A 277 -25.96 16.33 -1.50
CA PRO A 277 -25.41 15.47 -0.45
C PRO A 277 -24.08 14.87 -0.90
N ALA A 278 -22.97 15.41 -0.37
CA ALA A 278 -21.62 14.94 -0.67
C ALA A 278 -20.70 15.06 0.54
N LYS A 279 -19.70 14.21 0.57
CA LYS A 279 -18.60 14.19 1.55
C LYS A 279 -17.26 14.20 0.81
N VAL A 280 -16.42 15.19 1.10
CA VAL A 280 -15.02 15.17 0.66
C VAL A 280 -14.21 14.41 1.69
N VAL A 281 -13.71 13.24 1.33
CA VAL A 281 -13.05 12.29 2.24
C VAL A 281 -11.62 12.05 1.78
N GLY A 282 -10.69 11.97 2.70
CA GLY A 282 -9.29 11.71 2.44
C GLY A 282 -8.35 12.58 3.25
N GLU A 283 -7.10 12.58 2.83
CA GLU A 283 -6.05 13.47 3.33
C GLU A 283 -5.74 14.55 2.28
N PRO A 284 -5.24 15.72 2.66
CA PRO A 284 -5.04 16.83 1.71
C PRO A 284 -4.21 16.50 0.46
N VAL A 285 -3.32 15.53 0.54
CA VAL A 285 -2.51 15.07 -0.60
C VAL A 285 -3.16 13.97 -1.43
N LEU A 286 -4.31 13.45 -0.98
CA LEU A 286 -5.03 12.36 -1.66
C LEU A 286 -6.45 12.24 -1.12
N PHE A 287 -7.44 12.74 -1.83
CA PHE A 287 -8.85 12.77 -1.42
C PHE A 287 -9.78 12.55 -2.61
N ASP A 288 -11.05 12.32 -2.32
CA ASP A 288 -12.12 12.21 -3.32
C ASP A 288 -13.44 12.75 -2.75
N ILE A 289 -14.44 12.92 -3.62
CA ILE A 289 -15.80 13.31 -3.27
C ILE A 289 -16.74 12.12 -3.38
N PHE A 290 -17.48 11.83 -2.32
CA PHE A 290 -18.52 10.80 -2.27
C PHE A 290 -19.89 11.45 -2.21
N PHE A 291 -20.74 11.15 -3.18
CA PHE A 291 -22.09 11.68 -3.25
C PHE A 291 -23.03 10.84 -2.36
N THR A 292 -23.06 11.15 -1.08
CA THR A 292 -23.84 10.44 -0.06
C THR A 292 -24.06 11.31 1.18
N GLU A 293 -25.17 11.08 1.89
CA GLU A 293 -25.42 11.65 3.22
C GLU A 293 -24.68 10.90 4.34
N SER A 294 -24.33 9.61 4.09
CA SER A 294 -23.70 8.74 5.07
C SER A 294 -22.22 9.08 5.27
N GLU A 295 -21.71 8.85 6.48
CA GLU A 295 -20.25 8.82 6.72
C GLU A 295 -19.59 7.70 5.93
N VAL A 296 -18.39 8.00 5.37
CA VAL A 296 -17.59 7.05 4.58
C VAL A 296 -16.34 6.72 5.38
N TYR A 297 -16.21 5.47 5.83
CA TYR A 297 -15.09 5.03 6.67
C TYR A 297 -14.59 3.61 6.36
N ASP A 298 -15.24 2.89 5.43
CA ASP A 298 -14.85 1.57 4.95
C ASP A 298 -15.38 1.32 3.53
N TYR A 299 -15.07 0.15 2.98
CA TYR A 299 -15.54 -0.23 1.65
C TYR A 299 -17.08 -0.22 1.57
N ARG A 300 -17.78 -0.82 2.55
CA ARG A 300 -19.25 -0.97 2.52
C ARG A 300 -19.96 0.39 2.59
N THR A 301 -19.44 1.31 3.36
CA THR A 301 -19.99 2.67 3.43
C THR A 301 -19.67 3.49 2.18
N SER A 302 -18.52 3.28 1.53
CA SER A 302 -18.18 3.93 0.28
C SER A 302 -19.12 3.54 -0.88
N GLN A 303 -19.64 2.31 -0.86
CA GLN A 303 -20.61 1.82 -1.86
C GLN A 303 -21.99 2.49 -1.79
N LYS A 304 -22.26 3.31 -0.76
CA LYS A 304 -23.47 4.09 -0.65
C LYS A 304 -23.42 5.40 -1.45
N SER A 305 -22.27 5.74 -2.01
CA SER A 305 -22.10 6.88 -2.91
C SER A 305 -22.86 6.68 -4.22
N ASP A 306 -23.57 7.70 -4.69
CA ASP A 306 -24.25 7.66 -5.98
C ASP A 306 -23.24 7.74 -7.14
N SER A 307 -22.98 6.58 -7.74
CA SER A 307 -22.05 6.47 -8.86
C SER A 307 -22.51 7.21 -10.12
N SER A 308 -23.81 7.44 -10.30
CA SER A 308 -24.33 8.14 -11.47
C SER A 308 -24.01 9.65 -11.38
N VAL A 309 -24.14 10.21 -10.18
CA VAL A 309 -23.76 11.61 -9.90
C VAL A 309 -22.24 11.76 -10.01
N LEU A 310 -21.46 10.84 -9.44
CA LEU A 310 -20.00 10.86 -9.55
C LEU A 310 -19.54 10.80 -11.01
N ASN A 311 -20.13 9.92 -11.83
CA ASN A 311 -19.78 9.82 -13.24
C ASN A 311 -20.10 11.12 -13.99
N LYS A 312 -21.24 11.75 -13.70
CA LYS A 312 -21.62 13.04 -14.28
C LYS A 312 -20.68 14.16 -13.85
N PHE A 313 -20.31 14.21 -12.58
CA PHE A 313 -19.34 15.16 -12.04
C PHE A 313 -17.99 15.03 -12.79
N ASN A 314 -17.46 13.80 -12.89
CA ASN A 314 -16.20 13.55 -13.59
C ASN A 314 -16.28 13.88 -15.10
N GLU A 315 -17.41 13.58 -15.76
CA GLU A 315 -17.63 13.96 -17.17
C GLU A 315 -17.57 15.47 -17.37
N LEU A 316 -18.14 16.25 -16.45
CA LEU A 316 -18.13 17.70 -16.52
C LEU A 316 -16.75 18.27 -16.29
N LEU A 317 -15.99 17.76 -15.30
CA LEU A 317 -14.60 18.18 -15.05
C LEU A 317 -13.66 17.93 -16.23
N LEU A 318 -13.92 16.89 -17.04
CA LEU A 318 -13.10 16.58 -18.20
C LEU A 318 -13.41 17.45 -19.43
N ARG A 319 -14.48 18.25 -19.37
CA ARG A 319 -14.88 19.16 -20.47
C ARG A 319 -14.32 20.56 -20.36
N GLU A 320 -13.84 20.94 -19.18
CA GLU A 320 -13.21 22.23 -18.87
C GLU A 320 -11.67 22.14 -19.02
#